data_4e2efc229e3a9e0774feab36d5640483
#
_entry.id   4e2efc229e3a9e0774feab36d5640483
#
_cell.length_a   1.000
_cell.length_b   1.000
_cell.length_c   1.000
_cell.angle_alpha   90.00
_cell.angle_beta   90.00
_cell.angle_gamma   90.00
#
_symmetry.space_group_name_H-M   'P 1'
#
loop_
_entity.id
_entity.type
_entity.pdbx_description
1 polymer ?
#
loop_
_entity_poly.entity_id
_entity_poly.type
_entity_poly.pdbx_seq_one_letter_code
_entity_poly.pdbx_strand_id
1 'polypeptide(L)'
;MKNLVILSGAGISAESGIKTFRDADGLWEGHDIMEVASPYGWKKNPQKVLDFYNQRRRQLFEVYPNKAHKALAELEKHYQVHIITQNVDDLHERAGSSRILHLHGELLSVRSEKDPNLVYRWEKDLNLGDLAHDDSQLRPNIVWFGEAVPLLKEAVSLVKQAHLLIIIGTSLQVYPAASLYTHASKDTLIYYIDPKAKNARLPQNIQCISDSAVHAMQDLMPKLIEMAS
;
A
#
# COMPACT_ATOMS: atom_id res chain seq x y z
N MET A 1 -23.60 -9.62 0.61
CA MET A 1 -22.35 -9.67 1.41
C MET A 1 -22.03 -8.27 1.94
N LYS A 2 -21.54 -8.17 3.16
CA LYS A 2 -21.10 -6.89 3.76
C LYS A 2 -19.81 -6.40 3.08
N ASN A 3 -19.65 -5.08 2.95
CA ASN A 3 -18.42 -4.48 2.44
C ASN A 3 -17.35 -4.46 3.53
N LEU A 4 -16.22 -5.11 3.27
CA LEU A 4 -15.02 -5.05 4.07
C LEU A 4 -13.96 -4.24 3.31
N VAL A 5 -13.53 -3.13 3.88
CA VAL A 5 -12.44 -2.34 3.32
C VAL A 5 -11.17 -2.56 4.14
N ILE A 6 -10.07 -2.77 3.44
CA ILE A 6 -8.73 -2.91 4.04
C ILE A 6 -7.92 -1.67 3.65
N LEU A 7 -7.36 -0.97 4.63
CA LEU A 7 -6.36 0.07 4.41
C LEU A 7 -5.00 -0.48 4.84
N SER A 8 -4.16 -0.89 3.89
CA SER A 8 -2.87 -1.50 4.20
C SER A 8 -1.69 -0.57 3.93
N GLY A 9 -0.62 -0.75 4.69
CA GLY A 9 0.67 -0.11 4.51
C GLY A 9 1.82 -1.11 4.60
N ALA A 10 3.06 -0.66 4.48
CA ALA A 10 4.25 -1.50 4.35
C ALA A 10 4.45 -2.52 5.49
N GLY A 11 3.88 -2.27 6.67
CA GLY A 11 3.95 -3.20 7.79
C GLY A 11 3.32 -4.56 7.53
N ILE A 12 2.33 -4.67 6.61
CA ILE A 12 1.77 -5.99 6.25
C ILE A 12 2.78 -6.84 5.48
N SER A 13 3.70 -6.20 4.72
CA SER A 13 4.72 -6.86 3.91
C SER A 13 6.05 -7.10 4.66
N ALA A 14 6.17 -6.61 5.91
CA ALA A 14 7.39 -6.74 6.72
C ALA A 14 7.78 -8.20 6.94
N GLU A 15 6.82 -9.06 7.29
CA GLU A 15 7.06 -10.50 7.51
C GLU A 15 7.21 -11.29 6.19
N SER A 16 7.09 -10.63 5.04
CA SER A 16 7.47 -11.16 3.72
C SER A 16 8.92 -10.82 3.36
N GLY A 17 9.61 -10.00 4.16
CA GLY A 17 11.01 -9.59 3.92
C GLY A 17 11.14 -8.22 3.24
N ILE A 18 10.04 -7.47 3.04
CA ILE A 18 10.11 -6.09 2.55
C ILE A 18 10.27 -5.16 3.75
N LYS A 19 11.36 -4.38 3.75
CA LYS A 19 11.59 -3.39 4.81
C LYS A 19 10.55 -2.28 4.77
N THR A 20 10.08 -1.92 5.95
CA THR A 20 9.12 -0.83 6.07
C THR A 20 9.80 0.52 5.94
N PHE A 21 9.04 1.53 5.55
CA PHE A 21 9.50 2.91 5.44
C PHE A 21 10.10 3.51 6.74
N ARG A 22 9.95 2.82 7.89
CA ARG A 22 10.34 3.30 9.22
C ARG A 22 11.56 2.61 9.82
N ASP A 23 12.08 1.56 9.16
CA ASP A 23 13.07 0.69 9.78
C ASP A 23 14.47 1.34 9.89
N ALA A 24 14.67 2.54 9.32
CA ALA A 24 15.96 3.22 9.32
C ALA A 24 15.78 4.74 9.46
N ASP A 25 15.47 5.22 10.67
CA ASP A 25 15.56 6.64 11.08
C ASP A 25 14.97 7.67 10.07
N GLY A 26 13.87 7.33 9.38
CA GLY A 26 13.26 8.18 8.36
C GLY A 26 13.85 8.02 6.96
N LEU A 27 14.79 7.10 6.80
CA LEU A 27 15.32 6.73 5.50
C LEU A 27 14.48 5.58 4.89
N TRP A 28 14.34 5.55 3.57
CA TRP A 28 13.82 4.40 2.86
C TRP A 28 15.00 3.61 2.29
N GLU A 29 15.24 2.41 2.84
CA GLU A 29 16.37 1.55 2.46
C GLU A 29 17.73 2.29 2.45
N GLY A 30 17.96 3.12 3.48
CA GLY A 30 19.21 3.89 3.61
C GLY A 30 19.31 5.13 2.73
N HIS A 31 18.27 5.50 1.99
CA HIS A 31 18.22 6.70 1.15
C HIS A 31 17.31 7.77 1.73
N ASP A 32 17.69 9.03 1.60
CA ASP A 32 16.79 10.15 1.86
C ASP A 32 15.60 10.07 0.90
N ILE A 33 14.40 10.09 1.46
CA ILE A 33 13.15 9.99 0.74
C ILE A 33 13.02 11.03 -0.35
N MET A 34 13.43 12.27 -0.07
CA MET A 34 13.33 13.35 -1.03
C MET A 34 14.29 13.18 -2.22
N GLU A 35 15.34 12.39 -2.06
CA GLU A 35 16.26 12.08 -3.16
C GLU A 35 15.74 10.97 -4.09
N VAL A 36 14.94 10.01 -3.57
CA VAL A 36 14.55 8.83 -4.35
C VAL A 36 13.04 8.74 -4.61
N ALA A 37 12.23 9.49 -3.88
CA ALA A 37 10.76 9.42 -3.98
C ALA A 37 10.11 10.82 -4.04
N SER A 38 10.71 11.73 -4.82
CA SER A 38 10.15 13.06 -5.09
C SER A 38 10.45 13.52 -6.53
N PRO A 39 9.64 14.43 -7.09
CA PRO A 39 9.95 15.08 -8.37
C PRO A 39 11.28 15.85 -8.34
N TYR A 40 11.66 16.38 -7.18
CA TYR A 40 12.95 17.05 -7.00
C TYR A 40 14.11 16.06 -7.17
N GLY A 41 14.05 14.91 -6.49
CA GLY A 41 15.07 13.86 -6.59
C GLY A 41 15.23 13.35 -8.02
N TRP A 42 14.08 13.13 -8.71
CA TRP A 42 14.07 12.73 -10.11
C TRP A 42 14.77 13.74 -11.01
N LYS A 43 14.43 15.03 -10.89
CA LYS A 43 15.06 16.09 -11.68
C LYS A 43 16.55 16.24 -11.39
N LYS A 44 16.98 16.05 -10.13
CA LYS A 44 18.36 16.23 -9.70
C LYS A 44 19.26 15.07 -10.13
N ASN A 45 18.79 13.84 -9.96
CA ASN A 45 19.56 12.64 -10.27
C ASN A 45 18.62 11.46 -10.65
N PRO A 46 18.12 11.44 -11.90
CA PRO A 46 17.22 10.39 -12.35
C PRO A 46 17.86 9.01 -12.30
N GLN A 47 19.17 8.88 -12.54
CA GLN A 47 19.86 7.60 -12.45
C GLN A 47 19.76 7.00 -11.03
N LYS A 48 20.01 7.80 -9.99
CA LYS A 48 19.88 7.37 -8.59
C LYS A 48 18.45 6.87 -8.29
N VAL A 49 17.44 7.57 -8.79
CA VAL A 49 16.05 7.18 -8.62
C VAL A 49 15.77 5.85 -9.33
N LEU A 50 16.23 5.70 -10.57
CA LEU A 50 16.08 4.44 -11.33
C LEU A 50 16.76 3.27 -10.62
N ASP A 51 18.00 3.44 -10.18
CA ASP A 51 18.76 2.40 -9.47
C ASP A 51 18.03 1.96 -8.18
N PHE A 52 17.48 2.94 -7.44
CA PHE A 52 16.69 2.69 -6.25
C PHE A 52 15.46 1.83 -6.54
N TYR A 53 14.64 2.18 -7.56
CA TYR A 53 13.44 1.42 -7.90
C TYR A 53 13.77 0.09 -8.60
N ASN A 54 14.84 0.01 -9.37
CA ASN A 54 15.30 -1.24 -9.98
C ASN A 54 15.68 -2.27 -8.92
N GLN A 55 16.39 -1.85 -7.87
CA GLN A 55 16.73 -2.72 -6.76
C GLN A 55 15.46 -3.26 -6.07
N ARG A 56 14.44 -2.41 -5.82
CA ARG A 56 13.15 -2.83 -5.22
C ARG A 56 12.39 -3.77 -6.15
N ARG A 57 12.40 -3.50 -7.44
CA ARG A 57 11.75 -4.36 -8.43
C ARG A 57 12.38 -5.75 -8.45
N ARG A 58 13.70 -5.86 -8.41
CA ARG A 58 14.39 -7.15 -8.31
C ARG A 58 14.06 -7.87 -7.01
N GLN A 59 14.11 -7.19 -5.87
CA GLN A 59 13.74 -7.73 -4.56
C GLN A 59 12.32 -8.31 -4.54
N LEU A 60 11.37 -7.68 -5.25
CA LEU A 60 9.98 -8.11 -5.26
C LEU A 60 9.81 -9.54 -5.81
N PHE A 61 10.68 -9.99 -6.70
CA PHE A 61 10.67 -11.36 -7.23
C PHE A 61 11.25 -12.40 -6.25
N GLU A 62 11.93 -11.96 -5.19
CA GLU A 62 12.55 -12.84 -4.18
C GLU A 62 11.64 -13.05 -2.96
N VAL A 63 10.57 -12.26 -2.82
CA VAL A 63 9.67 -12.30 -1.67
C VAL A 63 8.31 -12.92 -2.03
N TYR A 64 7.59 -13.40 -1.01
CA TYR A 64 6.30 -14.06 -1.19
C TYR A 64 5.23 -13.50 -0.24
N PRO A 65 3.93 -13.54 -0.64
CA PRO A 65 2.83 -13.18 0.24
C PRO A 65 2.87 -13.99 1.54
N ASN A 66 2.78 -13.32 2.68
CA ASN A 66 2.70 -13.97 3.98
C ASN A 66 1.26 -14.36 4.34
N LYS A 67 1.09 -14.91 5.54
CA LYS A 67 -0.22 -15.39 6.02
C LYS A 67 -1.27 -14.26 6.14
N ALA A 68 -0.86 -13.02 6.44
CA ALA A 68 -1.81 -11.90 6.50
C ALA A 68 -2.40 -11.59 5.12
N HIS A 69 -1.58 -11.51 4.06
CA HIS A 69 -2.08 -11.33 2.69
C HIS A 69 -3.06 -12.44 2.29
N LYS A 70 -2.71 -13.71 2.58
CA LYS A 70 -3.56 -14.87 2.28
C LYS A 70 -4.87 -14.85 3.06
N ALA A 71 -4.83 -14.41 4.31
CA ALA A 71 -6.04 -14.27 5.15
C ALA A 71 -7.00 -13.22 4.55
N LEU A 72 -6.48 -12.08 4.06
CA LEU A 72 -7.31 -11.07 3.41
C LEU A 72 -7.96 -11.58 2.12
N ALA A 73 -7.23 -12.35 1.31
CA ALA A 73 -7.78 -12.99 0.11
C ALA A 73 -8.87 -14.02 0.47
N GLU A 74 -8.67 -14.82 1.51
CA GLU A 74 -9.65 -15.81 1.98
C GLU A 74 -10.97 -15.15 2.45
N LEU A 75 -10.90 -13.94 3.02
CA LEU A 75 -12.09 -13.17 3.42
C LEU A 75 -13.01 -12.81 2.25
N GLU A 76 -12.55 -12.86 1.00
CA GLU A 76 -13.40 -12.64 -0.18
C GLU A 76 -14.51 -13.70 -0.34
N LYS A 77 -14.38 -14.85 0.32
CA LYS A 77 -15.45 -15.87 0.39
C LYS A 77 -16.63 -15.44 1.27
N HIS A 78 -16.40 -14.50 2.19
CA HIS A 78 -17.34 -14.09 3.23
C HIS A 78 -17.82 -12.64 3.09
N TYR A 79 -16.99 -11.79 2.50
CA TYR A 79 -17.21 -10.35 2.34
C TYR A 79 -16.98 -9.89 0.90
N GLN A 80 -17.56 -8.75 0.56
CA GLN A 80 -17.09 -7.99 -0.58
C GLN A 80 -15.87 -7.19 -0.13
N VAL A 81 -14.68 -7.76 -0.34
CA VAL A 81 -13.40 -7.16 0.11
C VAL A 81 -12.91 -6.15 -0.91
N HIS A 82 -12.51 -4.97 -0.44
CA HIS A 82 -11.78 -3.96 -1.21
C HIS A 82 -10.50 -3.60 -0.47
N ILE A 83 -9.35 -3.78 -1.10
CA ILE A 83 -8.05 -3.41 -0.54
C ILE A 83 -7.64 -2.06 -1.09
N ILE A 84 -7.42 -1.11 -0.20
CA ILE A 84 -6.78 0.18 -0.47
C ILE A 84 -5.37 0.08 0.08
N THR A 85 -4.37 -0.01 -0.78
CA THR A 85 -2.99 -0.18 -0.32
C THR A 85 -2.14 1.06 -0.60
N GLN A 86 -1.30 1.40 0.37
CA GLN A 86 -0.22 2.37 0.22
C GLN A 86 1.04 1.70 -0.34
N ASN A 87 1.05 0.37 -0.38
CA ASN A 87 2.18 -0.40 -0.87
C ASN A 87 2.27 -0.34 -2.39
N VAL A 88 3.49 -0.47 -2.86
CA VAL A 88 3.81 -0.52 -4.28
C VAL A 88 4.19 -1.93 -4.74
N ASP A 89 4.22 -2.89 -3.80
CA ASP A 89 4.39 -4.32 -4.07
C ASP A 89 3.10 -4.96 -4.58
N ASP A 90 3.18 -6.14 -5.19
CA ASP A 90 2.07 -6.94 -5.73
C ASP A 90 1.69 -8.13 -4.83
N LEU A 91 2.00 -8.06 -3.53
CA LEU A 91 1.80 -9.21 -2.64
C LEU A 91 0.32 -9.51 -2.37
N HIS A 92 -0.56 -8.52 -2.44
CA HIS A 92 -2.01 -8.73 -2.35
C HIS A 92 -2.54 -9.53 -3.54
N GLU A 93 -2.14 -9.16 -4.77
CA GLU A 93 -2.49 -9.85 -6.00
C GLU A 93 -1.99 -11.30 -5.99
N ARG A 94 -0.72 -11.46 -5.64
CA ARG A 94 -0.06 -12.77 -5.57
C ARG A 94 -0.63 -13.66 -4.46
N ALA A 95 -1.29 -13.08 -3.45
CA ALA A 95 -2.04 -13.82 -2.44
C ALA A 95 -3.42 -14.27 -2.94
N GLY A 96 -3.92 -13.70 -4.04
CA GLY A 96 -5.22 -14.02 -4.64
C GLY A 96 -6.32 -12.98 -4.38
N SER A 97 -6.00 -11.82 -3.79
CA SER A 97 -6.97 -10.73 -3.66
C SER A 97 -7.35 -10.16 -5.02
N SER A 98 -8.65 -9.86 -5.21
CA SER A 98 -9.21 -9.53 -6.54
C SER A 98 -9.53 -8.04 -6.74
N ARG A 99 -9.72 -7.26 -5.68
CA ARG A 99 -10.10 -5.84 -5.75
C ARG A 99 -9.12 -5.00 -4.96
N ILE A 100 -8.10 -4.49 -5.64
CA ILE A 100 -6.99 -3.76 -5.03
C ILE A 100 -6.89 -2.39 -5.68
N LEU A 101 -6.78 -1.35 -4.85
CA LEU A 101 -6.57 0.03 -5.22
C LEU A 101 -5.20 0.47 -4.73
N HIS A 102 -4.24 0.63 -5.63
CA HIS A 102 -2.89 1.11 -5.32
C HIS A 102 -2.85 2.64 -5.24
N LEU A 103 -2.91 3.19 -4.03
CA LEU A 103 -2.89 4.66 -3.83
C LEU A 103 -1.61 5.32 -4.31
N HIS A 104 -0.51 4.62 -4.20
CA HIS A 104 0.82 5.17 -4.49
C HIS A 104 1.48 4.57 -5.73
N GLY A 105 0.69 3.90 -6.57
CA GLY A 105 1.19 3.24 -7.78
C GLY A 105 1.78 1.86 -7.54
N GLU A 106 2.48 1.32 -8.53
CA GLU A 106 2.91 -0.07 -8.57
C GLU A 106 4.37 -0.18 -9.05
N LEU A 107 5.15 -0.97 -8.34
CA LEU A 107 6.57 -1.17 -8.62
C LEU A 107 6.81 -1.88 -9.97
N LEU A 108 5.89 -2.75 -10.38
CA LEU A 108 5.93 -3.48 -11.64
C LEU A 108 5.25 -2.73 -12.80
N SER A 109 5.15 -1.41 -12.67
CA SER A 109 4.71 -0.55 -13.76
C SER A 109 5.58 0.70 -13.90
N VAL A 110 5.62 1.24 -15.11
CA VAL A 110 6.29 2.49 -15.46
C VAL A 110 5.34 3.39 -16.24
N ARG A 111 5.59 4.68 -16.25
CA ARG A 111 4.78 5.63 -17.02
C ARG A 111 5.64 6.65 -17.75
N SER A 112 5.07 7.26 -18.77
CA SER A 112 5.65 8.45 -19.39
C SER A 112 5.87 9.56 -18.36
N GLU A 113 6.97 10.29 -18.48
CA GLU A 113 7.22 11.49 -17.68
C GLU A 113 6.25 12.63 -18.05
N LYS A 114 5.82 12.71 -19.32
CA LYS A 114 4.93 13.75 -19.81
C LYS A 114 3.46 13.42 -19.65
N ASP A 115 3.05 12.20 -20.07
CA ASP A 115 1.65 11.76 -19.98
C ASP A 115 1.48 10.64 -18.94
N PRO A 116 0.90 10.94 -17.78
CA PRO A 116 0.70 9.94 -16.72
C PRO A 116 -0.27 8.82 -17.10
N ASN A 117 -1.02 8.95 -18.22
CA ASN A 117 -1.94 7.90 -18.68
C ASN A 117 -1.22 6.85 -19.54
N LEU A 118 -0.03 7.14 -20.03
CA LEU A 118 0.80 6.18 -20.77
C LEU A 118 1.55 5.29 -19.77
N VAL A 119 0.88 4.24 -19.30
CA VAL A 119 1.40 3.28 -18.32
C VAL A 119 1.71 1.94 -18.99
N TYR A 120 2.80 1.31 -18.59
CA TYR A 120 3.28 0.04 -19.14
C TYR A 120 3.62 -0.92 -18.01
N ARG A 121 3.33 -2.21 -18.17
CA ARG A 121 3.86 -3.27 -17.32
C ARG A 121 5.37 -3.37 -17.49
N TRP A 122 6.14 -3.46 -16.38
CA TRP A 122 7.59 -3.42 -16.42
C TRP A 122 8.21 -4.27 -15.32
N GLU A 123 8.86 -5.37 -15.72
CA GLU A 123 9.41 -6.36 -14.79
C GLU A 123 10.94 -6.42 -14.78
N LYS A 124 11.58 -5.65 -15.65
CA LYS A 124 13.04 -5.55 -15.78
C LYS A 124 13.55 -4.22 -15.22
N ASP A 125 14.85 -4.01 -15.24
CA ASP A 125 15.43 -2.71 -14.94
C ASP A 125 14.94 -1.64 -15.91
N LEU A 126 14.66 -0.47 -15.38
CA LEU A 126 14.33 0.73 -16.14
C LEU A 126 15.58 1.62 -16.21
N ASN A 127 15.97 2.04 -17.40
CA ASN A 127 17.19 2.79 -17.63
C ASN A 127 16.89 4.16 -18.26
N LEU A 128 17.86 5.07 -18.19
CA LEU A 128 17.82 6.28 -19.00
C LEU A 128 17.86 5.90 -20.48
N GLY A 129 16.97 6.51 -21.27
CA GLY A 129 16.80 6.19 -22.68
C GLY A 129 15.72 5.15 -22.97
N ASP A 130 15.13 4.50 -21.94
CA ASP A 130 13.88 3.75 -22.11
C ASP A 130 12.72 4.75 -22.26
N LEU A 131 12.15 4.82 -23.48
CA LEU A 131 11.17 5.85 -23.84
C LEU A 131 9.75 5.29 -23.91
N ALA A 132 8.78 6.13 -23.61
CA ALA A 132 7.37 5.90 -23.85
C ALA A 132 7.01 6.13 -25.33
N HIS A 133 5.76 5.83 -25.73
CA HIS A 133 5.29 6.05 -27.09
C HIS A 133 5.22 7.55 -27.50
N ASP A 134 5.33 8.46 -26.54
CA ASP A 134 5.39 9.91 -26.73
C ASP A 134 6.82 10.44 -26.76
N ASP A 135 7.82 9.56 -26.95
CA ASP A 135 9.26 9.84 -26.98
C ASP A 135 9.80 10.47 -25.69
N SER A 136 9.05 10.43 -24.59
CA SER A 136 9.54 10.90 -23.30
C SER A 136 10.17 9.77 -22.48
N GLN A 137 11.05 10.14 -21.55
CA GLN A 137 11.64 9.20 -20.61
C GLN A 137 10.55 8.48 -19.81
N LEU A 138 10.65 7.15 -19.69
CA LEU A 138 9.88 6.39 -18.75
C LEU A 138 10.40 6.60 -17.33
N ARG A 139 9.47 6.70 -16.38
CA ARG A 139 9.76 6.75 -14.95
C ARG A 139 8.96 5.67 -14.20
N PRO A 140 9.36 5.29 -12.95
CA PRO A 140 8.53 4.44 -12.12
C PRO A 140 7.11 5.01 -11.98
N ASN A 141 6.08 4.16 -12.12
CA ASN A 141 4.68 4.56 -11.93
C ASN A 141 4.33 4.60 -10.45
N ILE A 142 5.04 5.44 -9.73
CA ILE A 142 4.90 5.65 -8.28
C ILE A 142 4.45 7.08 -8.04
N VAL A 143 3.52 7.28 -7.11
CA VAL A 143 3.14 8.59 -6.60
C VAL A 143 4.18 9.03 -5.59
N TRP A 144 4.95 10.05 -5.93
CA TRP A 144 6.01 10.57 -5.08
C TRP A 144 5.52 11.62 -4.10
N PHE A 145 6.31 11.88 -3.07
CA PHE A 145 6.06 12.99 -2.15
C PHE A 145 6.02 14.31 -2.90
N GLY A 146 4.94 15.07 -2.68
CA GLY A 146 4.66 16.31 -3.40
C GLY A 146 3.78 16.14 -4.65
N GLU A 147 3.49 14.92 -5.09
CA GLU A 147 2.52 14.65 -6.14
C GLU A 147 1.10 14.44 -5.58
N ALA A 148 0.09 14.74 -6.39
CA ALA A 148 -1.29 14.40 -6.06
C ALA A 148 -1.49 12.89 -6.06
N VAL A 149 -2.37 12.38 -5.19
CA VAL A 149 -2.78 10.97 -5.14
C VAL A 149 -4.04 10.80 -6.00
N PRO A 150 -3.93 10.29 -7.24
CA PRO A 150 -5.05 10.32 -8.20
C PRO A 150 -6.27 9.53 -7.73
N LEU A 151 -6.04 8.39 -7.08
CA LEU A 151 -7.09 7.46 -6.65
C LEU A 151 -7.69 7.78 -5.28
N LEU A 152 -7.33 8.92 -4.68
CA LEU A 152 -7.81 9.29 -3.34
C LEU A 152 -9.34 9.40 -3.27
N LYS A 153 -9.98 9.97 -4.30
CA LYS A 153 -11.45 10.12 -4.33
C LYS A 153 -12.17 8.77 -4.36
N GLU A 154 -11.62 7.82 -5.10
CA GLU A 154 -12.15 6.46 -5.18
C GLU A 154 -11.98 5.75 -3.83
N ALA A 155 -10.80 5.85 -3.21
CA ALA A 155 -10.54 5.33 -1.87
C ALA A 155 -11.52 5.87 -0.82
N VAL A 156 -11.77 7.18 -0.83
CA VAL A 156 -12.77 7.81 0.05
C VAL A 156 -14.17 7.22 -0.18
N SER A 157 -14.56 6.99 -1.44
CA SER A 157 -15.86 6.38 -1.76
C SER A 157 -15.98 4.97 -1.20
N LEU A 158 -14.94 4.15 -1.32
CA LEU A 158 -14.91 2.80 -0.75
C LEU A 158 -15.02 2.83 0.78
N VAL A 159 -14.25 3.68 1.44
CA VAL A 159 -14.28 3.80 2.91
C VAL A 159 -15.66 4.24 3.41
N LYS A 160 -16.33 5.16 2.72
CA LYS A 160 -17.69 5.59 3.08
C LYS A 160 -18.72 4.47 3.03
N GLN A 161 -18.51 3.46 2.20
CA GLN A 161 -19.42 2.32 2.02
C GLN A 161 -19.04 1.11 2.89
N ALA A 162 -17.98 1.21 3.68
CA ALA A 162 -17.51 0.11 4.51
C ALA A 162 -18.47 -0.17 5.67
N HIS A 163 -18.86 -1.44 5.84
CA HIS A 163 -19.48 -1.96 7.05
C HIS A 163 -18.41 -2.31 8.09
N LEU A 164 -17.24 -2.72 7.59
CA LEU A 164 -16.07 -3.07 8.37
C LEU A 164 -14.84 -2.48 7.68
N LEU A 165 -13.95 -1.85 8.47
CA LEU A 165 -12.68 -1.29 8.01
C LEU A 165 -11.55 -1.91 8.84
N ILE A 166 -10.58 -2.50 8.18
CA ILE A 166 -9.34 -2.97 8.82
C ILE A 166 -8.18 -2.11 8.32
N ILE A 167 -7.54 -1.40 9.25
CA ILE A 167 -6.33 -0.63 9.02
C ILE A 167 -5.18 -1.51 9.49
N ILE A 168 -4.25 -1.88 8.60
CA ILE A 168 -3.24 -2.89 8.90
C ILE A 168 -1.85 -2.51 8.37
N GLY A 169 -0.84 -2.60 9.22
CA GLY A 169 0.56 -2.38 8.82
C GLY A 169 0.86 -0.95 8.38
N THR A 170 0.12 0.03 8.84
CA THR A 170 0.38 1.45 8.57
C THR A 170 0.38 2.26 9.86
N SER A 171 1.29 3.20 9.94
CA SER A 171 1.38 4.09 11.10
C SER A 171 0.42 5.26 11.07
N LEU A 172 -0.32 5.41 9.99
CA LEU A 172 -1.17 6.57 9.77
C LEU A 172 -0.40 7.91 9.81
N GLN A 173 0.82 7.96 9.24
CA GLN A 173 1.64 9.17 9.20
C GLN A 173 1.80 9.76 7.79
N VAL A 174 1.50 9.00 6.74
CA VAL A 174 1.61 9.44 5.34
C VAL A 174 0.27 9.99 4.88
N TYR A 175 0.20 11.31 4.74
CA TYR A 175 -1.00 11.99 4.24
C TYR A 175 -0.96 12.10 2.70
N PRO A 176 -2.14 12.06 2.03
CA PRO A 176 -3.51 12.06 2.58
C PRO A 176 -4.03 10.68 2.99
N ALA A 177 -3.36 9.57 2.69
CA ALA A 177 -3.84 8.22 2.97
C ALA A 177 -4.15 7.99 4.46
N ALA A 178 -3.36 8.57 5.35
CA ALA A 178 -3.53 8.47 6.81
C ALA A 178 -4.91 8.96 7.30
N SER A 179 -5.55 9.87 6.59
CA SER A 179 -6.87 10.41 6.99
C SER A 179 -8.05 9.63 6.41
N LEU A 180 -7.84 8.62 5.57
CA LEU A 180 -8.93 7.90 4.91
C LEU A 180 -9.95 7.32 5.90
N TYR A 181 -9.49 6.76 7.02
CA TYR A 181 -10.38 6.17 8.02
C TYR A 181 -11.41 7.15 8.60
N THR A 182 -11.12 8.45 8.59
CA THR A 182 -12.05 9.48 9.11
C THR A 182 -13.29 9.66 8.24
N HIS A 183 -13.28 9.11 7.02
CA HIS A 183 -14.42 9.11 6.11
C HIS A 183 -15.37 7.94 6.33
N ALA A 184 -15.03 6.98 7.19
CA ALA A 184 -15.91 5.87 7.53
C ALA A 184 -17.20 6.36 8.20
N SER A 185 -18.29 5.62 7.99
CA SER A 185 -19.56 5.89 8.70
C SER A 185 -19.38 5.72 10.21
N LYS A 186 -20.23 6.37 11.01
CA LYS A 186 -20.26 6.19 12.47
C LYS A 186 -20.57 4.74 12.89
N ASP A 187 -21.28 4.02 12.02
CA ASP A 187 -21.67 2.61 12.25
C ASP A 187 -20.62 1.61 11.74
N THR A 188 -19.56 2.09 11.10
CA THR A 188 -18.48 1.23 10.62
C THR A 188 -17.67 0.71 11.79
N LEU A 189 -17.55 -0.63 11.90
CA LEU A 189 -16.61 -1.25 12.84
C LEU A 189 -15.20 -1.12 12.31
N ILE A 190 -14.28 -0.57 13.11
CA ILE A 190 -12.91 -0.31 12.68
C ILE A 190 -11.93 -1.06 13.57
N TYR A 191 -11.06 -1.87 12.94
CA TYR A 191 -9.87 -2.45 13.57
C TYR A 191 -8.61 -1.71 13.10
N TYR A 192 -7.71 -1.45 14.02
CA TYR A 192 -6.38 -0.92 13.73
C TYR A 192 -5.31 -1.88 14.23
N ILE A 193 -4.55 -2.45 13.29
CA ILE A 193 -3.55 -3.49 13.51
C ILE A 193 -2.17 -2.94 13.18
N ASP A 194 -1.36 -2.72 14.19
CA ASP A 194 0.04 -2.27 14.09
C ASP A 194 0.76 -2.63 15.38
N PRO A 195 2.02 -3.06 15.38
CA PRO A 195 2.76 -3.36 16.62
C PRO A 195 2.77 -2.20 17.63
N LYS A 196 2.63 -0.97 17.18
CA LYS A 196 2.57 0.24 18.01
C LYS A 196 1.14 0.79 18.19
N ALA A 197 0.10 0.01 17.90
CA ALA A 197 -1.29 0.48 17.93
C ALA A 197 -1.71 1.08 19.28
N LYS A 198 -1.21 0.56 20.41
CA LYS A 198 -1.47 1.10 21.75
C LYS A 198 -1.01 2.56 21.93
N ASN A 199 -0.04 3.00 21.15
CA ASN A 199 0.52 4.35 21.23
C ASN A 199 -0.18 5.33 20.27
N ALA A 200 -1.08 4.84 19.44
CA ALA A 200 -1.80 5.66 18.48
C ALA A 200 -2.90 6.45 19.20
N ARG A 201 -2.97 7.76 18.92
CA ARG A 201 -4.04 8.63 19.41
C ARG A 201 -5.23 8.58 18.46
N LEU A 202 -6.00 7.49 18.54
CA LEU A 202 -7.18 7.25 17.70
C LEU A 202 -8.48 7.41 18.51
N PRO A 203 -9.63 7.64 17.84
CA PRO A 203 -10.93 7.62 18.46
C PRO A 203 -11.20 6.32 19.23
N GLN A 204 -11.92 6.39 20.37
CA GLN A 204 -12.18 5.27 21.27
C GLN A 204 -12.98 4.12 20.62
N ASN A 205 -13.73 4.40 19.58
CA ASN A 205 -14.51 3.41 18.83
C ASN A 205 -13.64 2.54 17.88
N ILE A 206 -12.34 2.80 17.76
CA ILE A 206 -11.42 2.00 16.97
C ILE A 206 -10.80 0.92 17.86
N GLN A 207 -10.97 -0.34 17.46
CA GLN A 207 -10.39 -1.49 18.16
C GLN A 207 -8.91 -1.64 17.77
N CYS A 208 -8.02 -1.29 18.70
CA CYS A 208 -6.57 -1.37 18.48
C CYS A 208 -6.04 -2.75 18.85
N ILE A 209 -5.31 -3.39 17.92
CA ILE A 209 -4.61 -4.65 18.12
C ILE A 209 -3.11 -4.38 17.95
N SER A 210 -2.37 -4.46 19.07
CA SER A 210 -0.92 -4.20 19.08
C SER A 210 -0.16 -5.49 18.82
N ASP A 211 -0.11 -5.88 17.56
CA ASP A 211 0.57 -7.10 17.12
C ASP A 211 1.03 -6.94 15.66
N SER A 212 1.83 -7.91 15.20
CA SER A 212 2.18 -8.04 13.80
C SER A 212 0.95 -8.34 12.94
N ALA A 213 1.03 -8.00 11.64
CA ALA A 213 -0.07 -8.26 10.72
C ALA A 213 -0.43 -9.76 10.65
N VAL A 214 0.57 -10.64 10.65
CA VAL A 214 0.36 -12.09 10.55
C VAL A 214 -0.33 -12.63 11.79
N HIS A 215 0.17 -12.33 13.00
CA HIS A 215 -0.41 -12.82 14.24
C HIS A 215 -1.83 -12.27 14.47
N ALA A 216 -2.00 -10.97 14.32
CA ALA A 216 -3.30 -10.32 14.48
C ALA A 216 -4.36 -10.88 13.51
N MET A 217 -4.02 -11.11 12.25
CA MET A 217 -4.97 -11.69 11.28
C MET A 217 -5.29 -13.15 11.59
N GLN A 218 -4.34 -13.94 12.11
CA GLN A 218 -4.58 -15.31 12.51
C GLN A 218 -5.64 -15.37 13.62
N ASP A 219 -5.56 -14.48 14.60
CA ASP A 219 -6.49 -14.45 15.75
C ASP A 219 -7.84 -13.79 15.39
N LEU A 220 -7.83 -12.83 14.48
CA LEU A 220 -9.04 -12.08 14.11
C LEU A 220 -9.91 -12.82 13.09
N MET A 221 -9.33 -13.65 12.21
CA MET A 221 -10.03 -14.37 11.13
C MET A 221 -11.29 -15.13 11.58
N PRO A 222 -11.25 -15.99 12.65
CA PRO A 222 -12.43 -16.72 13.07
C PRO A 222 -13.59 -15.80 13.43
N LYS A 223 -13.31 -14.71 14.15
CA LYS A 223 -14.31 -13.70 14.53
C LYS A 223 -14.90 -12.98 13.31
N LEU A 224 -14.07 -12.65 12.33
CA LEU A 224 -14.54 -12.00 11.09
C LEU A 224 -15.48 -12.92 10.30
N ILE A 225 -15.16 -14.22 10.21
CA ILE A 225 -16.00 -15.21 9.52
C ILE A 225 -17.35 -15.34 10.22
N GLU A 226 -17.37 -15.44 11.55
CA GLU A 226 -18.60 -15.48 12.35
C GLU A 226 -19.47 -14.22 12.13
N MET A 227 -18.86 -13.05 12.08
CA MET A 227 -19.57 -11.77 11.85
C MET A 227 -20.12 -11.62 10.44
N ALA A 228 -19.67 -12.42 9.47
CA ALA A 228 -20.15 -12.41 8.10
C ALA A 228 -21.47 -13.16 7.93
N SER A 229 -21.68 -14.17 8.78
CA SER A 229 -22.90 -14.99 8.85
C SER A 229 -24.08 -14.17 9.36
#